data_3b1f9b1e8e9b3190b7e4e5cb81e4bd2c
#
_entry.id   3b1f9b1e8e9b3190b7e4e5cb81e4bd2c
#
_cell.length_a   1.000
_cell.length_b   1.000
_cell.length_c   1.000
_cell.angle_alpha   90.00
_cell.angle_beta   90.00
_cell.angle_gamma   90.00
#
_symmetry.space_group_name_H-M   'P 1'
#
loop_
_entity.id
_entity.type
_entity.pdbx_description
1 polymer ?
#
loop_
_entity_poly.entity_id
_entity_poly.type
_entity_poly.pdbx_seq_one_letter_code
_entity_poly.pdbx_strand_id
1 'polypeptide(L)'
;MAEIKFSRVWAMPNSATFTIKPIKELVERNIAGKEIILDPFARECKYGTITNDLNPDFETDYHLDALDFLKMFPDDYADCVIYDPPYSLRQVSECYKGVGREVTMETTQSSWRARHLDEIARILKPNGVALCFGWNRNGVGKTRGFEMQEVLIVPHGGSRNDTICTVERKVDIERKENSNDLG
;
A
#
# COMPACT_ATOMS: atom_id res chain seq x y z
N MET A 1 -7.22 -16.45 -16.78
CA MET A 1 -7.09 -15.32 -15.81
C MET A 1 -7.40 -15.87 -14.43
N ALA A 2 -6.58 -15.61 -13.43
CA ALA A 2 -6.91 -15.99 -12.06
C ALA A 2 -8.19 -15.25 -11.62
N GLU A 3 -9.06 -15.95 -10.90
CA GLU A 3 -10.30 -15.37 -10.36
C GLU A 3 -9.94 -14.36 -9.27
N ILE A 4 -10.45 -13.11 -9.39
CA ILE A 4 -10.23 -12.07 -8.39
C ILE A 4 -11.21 -12.35 -7.23
N LYS A 5 -10.67 -12.57 -6.03
CA LYS A 5 -11.49 -12.67 -4.84
C LYS A 5 -12.10 -11.31 -4.50
N PHE A 6 -13.42 -11.25 -4.41
CA PHE A 6 -14.14 -10.03 -4.05
C PHE A 6 -14.96 -10.26 -2.78
N SER A 7 -14.82 -9.38 -1.79
CA SER A 7 -15.57 -9.46 -0.54
C SER A 7 -15.98 -8.08 -0.03
N ARG A 8 -17.09 -8.05 0.71
CA ARG A 8 -17.61 -6.85 1.37
C ARG A 8 -18.01 -7.19 2.79
N VAL A 9 -17.35 -6.58 3.79
CA VAL A 9 -17.57 -6.87 5.21
C VAL A 9 -17.70 -5.55 5.96
N TRP A 10 -18.87 -5.34 6.58
CA TRP A 10 -19.11 -4.16 7.40
C TRP A 10 -18.29 -4.22 8.69
N ALA A 11 -17.68 -3.10 9.08
CA ALA A 11 -16.99 -2.94 10.35
C ALA A 11 -17.05 -1.49 10.84
N MET A 12 -17.04 -1.30 12.15
CA MET A 12 -16.94 0.03 12.75
C MET A 12 -15.64 0.71 12.31
N PRO A 13 -15.69 2.01 11.97
CA PRO A 13 -14.48 2.76 11.62
C PRO A 13 -13.57 2.91 12.84
N ASN A 14 -12.26 2.88 12.58
CA ASN A 14 -11.23 3.16 13.56
C ASN A 14 -10.14 4.01 12.90
N SER A 15 -9.53 4.91 13.65
CA SER A 15 -8.38 5.71 13.19
C SER A 15 -7.13 4.86 12.94
N ALA A 16 -7.05 3.68 13.57
CA ALA A 16 -6.01 2.68 13.33
C ALA A 16 -6.53 1.62 12.36
N THR A 17 -6.32 1.82 11.06
CA THR A 17 -6.84 0.99 9.94
C THR A 17 -6.67 -0.51 10.19
N PHE A 18 -5.49 -0.92 10.66
CA PHE A 18 -5.14 -2.33 10.83
C PHE A 18 -5.69 -3.00 12.10
N THR A 19 -6.41 -2.26 12.94
CA THR A 19 -7.16 -2.84 14.08
C THR A 19 -8.58 -3.26 13.68
N ILE A 20 -9.04 -2.84 12.50
CA ILE A 20 -10.35 -3.21 11.95
C ILE A 20 -10.28 -4.68 11.52
N LYS A 21 -11.05 -5.55 12.16
CA LYS A 21 -10.94 -7.01 12.05
C LYS A 21 -10.78 -7.54 10.62
N PRO A 22 -11.68 -7.24 9.64
CA PRO A 22 -11.52 -7.78 8.28
C PRO A 22 -10.26 -7.28 7.57
N ILE A 23 -9.78 -6.07 7.88
CA ILE A 23 -8.53 -5.52 7.34
C ILE A 23 -7.33 -6.22 7.98
N LYS A 24 -7.35 -6.37 9.31
CA LYS A 24 -6.34 -7.10 10.05
C LYS A 24 -6.13 -8.51 9.49
N GLU A 25 -7.21 -9.27 9.33
CA GLU A 25 -7.17 -10.63 8.80
C GLU A 25 -6.63 -10.67 7.35
N LEU A 26 -6.97 -9.66 6.52
CA LEU A 26 -6.43 -9.54 5.17
C LEU A 26 -4.92 -9.31 5.20
N VAL A 27 -4.43 -8.40 6.03
CA VAL A 27 -2.99 -8.11 6.14
C VAL A 27 -2.25 -9.34 6.64
N GLU A 28 -2.65 -9.90 7.78
CA GLU A 28 -1.96 -11.02 8.44
C GLU A 28 -1.78 -12.23 7.51
N ARG A 29 -2.82 -12.62 6.75
CA ARG A 29 -2.70 -13.76 5.82
C ARG A 29 -1.82 -13.48 4.61
N ASN A 30 -1.70 -12.21 4.18
CA ASN A 30 -0.91 -11.86 3.01
C ASN A 30 0.57 -11.58 3.33
N ILE A 31 0.89 -11.28 4.59
CA ILE A 31 2.27 -11.09 5.04
C ILE A 31 2.89 -12.38 5.62
N ALA A 32 2.08 -13.39 5.90
CA ALA A 32 2.55 -14.65 6.46
C ALA A 32 3.66 -15.27 5.61
N GLY A 33 4.81 -15.60 6.24
CA GLY A 33 5.97 -16.18 5.59
C GLY A 33 6.79 -15.25 4.71
N LYS A 34 6.54 -13.94 4.75
CA LYS A 34 7.35 -12.91 4.08
C LYS A 34 8.42 -12.38 5.01
N GLU A 35 9.62 -12.18 4.48
CA GLU A 35 10.78 -11.73 5.26
C GLU A 35 10.94 -10.21 5.23
N ILE A 36 10.83 -9.61 4.05
CA ILE A 36 11.02 -8.17 3.84
C ILE A 36 9.69 -7.52 3.52
N ILE A 37 9.13 -6.82 4.51
CA ILE A 37 7.85 -6.12 4.43
C ILE A 37 8.11 -4.64 4.68
N LEU A 38 7.88 -3.79 3.68
CA LEU A 38 8.03 -2.34 3.82
C LEU A 38 6.69 -1.70 4.15
N ASP A 39 6.69 -0.78 5.12
CA ASP A 39 5.54 0.05 5.47
C ASP A 39 5.95 1.53 5.49
N PRO A 40 5.71 2.29 4.39
CA PRO A 40 6.07 3.70 4.30
C PRO A 40 5.18 4.65 5.11
N PHE A 41 4.06 4.18 5.69
CA PHE A 41 3.09 4.96 6.47
C PHE A 41 2.67 4.23 7.75
N ALA A 42 3.63 3.67 8.46
CA ALA A 42 3.39 2.69 9.51
C ALA A 42 2.66 3.23 10.76
N ARG A 43 2.89 4.49 11.13
CA ARG A 43 2.39 5.04 12.39
C ARG A 43 2.74 4.10 13.57
N GLU A 44 1.73 3.58 14.26
CA GLU A 44 1.88 2.63 15.37
C GLU A 44 1.85 1.15 14.91
N CYS A 45 1.64 0.89 13.62
CA CYS A 45 1.55 -0.45 13.06
C CYS A 45 2.92 -1.15 13.07
N LYS A 46 2.95 -2.43 13.42
CA LYS A 46 4.17 -3.25 13.49
C LYS A 46 4.15 -4.44 12.51
N TYR A 47 3.37 -4.34 11.44
CA TYR A 47 3.34 -5.39 10.40
C TYR A 47 4.53 -5.30 9.43
N GLY A 48 5.06 -4.10 9.19
CA GLY A 48 6.28 -3.93 8.43
C GLY A 48 7.51 -4.44 9.18
N THR A 49 8.43 -5.10 8.47
CA THR A 49 9.75 -5.45 9.02
C THR A 49 10.73 -4.28 8.89
N ILE A 50 10.43 -3.34 8.00
CA ILE A 50 11.09 -2.04 7.87
C ILE A 50 9.99 -0.99 7.77
N THR A 51 9.96 -0.07 8.73
CA THR A 51 8.86 0.87 8.93
C THR A 51 9.31 2.31 8.77
N ASN A 52 8.44 3.14 8.23
CA ASN A 52 8.63 4.58 8.12
C ASN A 52 7.35 5.33 8.47
N ASP A 53 7.48 6.47 9.08
CA ASP A 53 6.43 7.48 9.17
C ASP A 53 7.04 8.87 9.15
N LEU A 54 6.35 9.81 8.52
CA LEU A 54 6.81 11.21 8.45
C LEU A 54 6.85 11.86 9.84
N ASN A 55 5.94 11.44 10.75
CA ASN A 55 5.84 11.97 12.10
C ASN A 55 6.85 11.27 13.04
N PRO A 56 7.82 12.00 13.60
CA PRO A 56 8.82 11.43 14.49
C PRO A 56 8.28 10.98 15.86
N ASP A 57 7.02 11.28 16.18
CA ASP A 57 6.39 10.83 17.43
C ASP A 57 6.05 9.34 17.40
N PHE A 58 6.02 8.72 16.22
CA PHE A 58 5.80 7.27 16.08
C PHE A 58 7.13 6.51 16.16
N GLU A 59 7.10 5.35 16.81
CA GLU A 59 8.25 4.45 16.88
C GLU A 59 8.39 3.66 15.58
N THR A 60 9.07 4.23 14.59
CA THR A 60 9.38 3.61 13.31
C THR A 60 10.89 3.63 13.06
N ASP A 61 11.37 2.78 12.13
CA ASP A 61 12.80 2.70 11.82
C ASP A 61 13.31 3.97 11.14
N TYR A 62 12.44 4.65 10.37
CA TYR A 62 12.75 5.88 9.62
C TYR A 62 11.66 6.94 9.79
N HIS A 63 12.06 8.22 9.64
CA HIS A 63 11.16 9.39 9.68
C HIS A 63 11.37 10.26 8.43
N LEU A 64 11.21 9.63 7.27
CA LEU A 64 11.43 10.26 5.97
C LEU A 64 10.09 10.55 5.28
N ASP A 65 10.14 11.41 4.27
CA ASP A 65 9.09 11.42 3.25
C ASP A 65 8.95 10.03 2.64
N ALA A 66 7.72 9.57 2.43
CA ALA A 66 7.48 8.22 1.96
C ALA A 66 8.15 7.92 0.61
N LEU A 67 8.24 8.92 -0.28
CA LEU A 67 8.92 8.76 -1.55
C LEU A 67 10.44 8.59 -1.37
N ASP A 68 11.03 9.37 -0.47
CA ASP A 68 12.46 9.30 -0.16
C ASP A 68 12.79 7.96 0.51
N PHE A 69 11.93 7.51 1.42
CA PHE A 69 12.04 6.19 2.04
C PHE A 69 12.01 5.07 0.98
N LEU A 70 11.03 5.09 0.08
CA LEU A 70 10.92 4.07 -0.96
C LEU A 70 12.15 4.05 -1.90
N LYS A 71 12.71 5.21 -2.23
CA LYS A 71 13.91 5.33 -3.09
C LYS A 71 15.18 4.75 -2.48
N MET A 72 15.23 4.52 -1.18
CA MET A 72 16.42 3.93 -0.51
C MET A 72 16.67 2.49 -0.91
N PHE A 73 15.66 1.76 -1.35
CA PHE A 73 15.75 0.33 -1.61
C PHE A 73 16.08 0.04 -3.07
N PRO A 74 16.86 -1.03 -3.35
CA PRO A 74 17.15 -1.45 -4.71
C PRO A 74 15.92 -2.10 -5.38
N ASP A 75 16.03 -2.35 -6.68
CA ASP A 75 15.05 -3.10 -7.44
C ASP A 75 14.88 -4.50 -6.87
N ASP A 76 13.66 -5.06 -6.95
CA ASP A 76 13.34 -6.43 -6.56
C ASP A 76 13.80 -6.81 -5.14
N TYR A 77 13.67 -5.89 -4.19
CA TYR A 77 14.14 -6.04 -2.80
C TYR A 77 13.09 -6.65 -1.86
N ALA A 78 11.85 -6.16 -1.91
CA ALA A 78 10.83 -6.47 -0.93
C ALA A 78 9.90 -7.63 -1.35
N ASP A 79 9.46 -8.42 -0.37
CA ASP A 79 8.46 -9.45 -0.58
C ASP A 79 7.03 -8.87 -0.52
N CYS A 80 6.85 -7.81 0.26
CA CYS A 80 5.58 -7.12 0.43
C CYS A 80 5.76 -5.63 0.69
N VAL A 81 4.82 -4.83 0.22
CA VAL A 81 4.66 -3.43 0.63
C VAL A 81 3.24 -3.24 1.15
N ILE A 82 3.12 -2.68 2.36
CA ILE A 82 1.86 -2.23 2.96
C ILE A 82 1.74 -0.74 2.66
N TYR A 83 0.77 -0.34 1.85
CA TYR A 83 0.62 1.03 1.39
C TYR A 83 -0.71 1.63 1.84
N ASP A 84 -0.68 2.31 3.01
CA ASP A 84 -1.84 2.98 3.63
C ASP A 84 -1.61 4.51 3.73
N PRO A 85 -1.49 5.22 2.59
CA PRO A 85 -1.21 6.64 2.57
C PRO A 85 -2.43 7.46 3.02
N PRO A 86 -2.26 8.77 3.33
CA PRO A 86 -3.38 9.68 3.45
C PRO A 86 -4.30 9.61 2.23
N TYR A 87 -5.62 9.47 2.46
CA TYR A 87 -6.60 9.16 1.40
C TYR A 87 -7.08 10.38 0.61
N SER A 88 -6.79 11.58 1.08
CA SER A 88 -7.15 12.83 0.41
C SER A 88 -6.02 13.85 0.46
N LEU A 89 -6.03 14.80 -0.47
CA LEU A 89 -5.07 15.91 -0.51
C LEU A 89 -5.11 16.75 0.78
N ARG A 90 -6.28 16.86 1.40
CA ARG A 90 -6.44 17.51 2.70
C ARG A 90 -5.65 16.78 3.78
N GLN A 91 -5.79 15.46 3.87
CA GLN A 91 -5.05 14.64 4.84
C GLN A 91 -3.54 14.68 4.58
N VAL A 92 -3.09 14.66 3.32
CA VAL A 92 -1.68 14.88 2.96
C VAL A 92 -1.19 16.20 3.53
N SER A 93 -1.92 17.30 3.26
CA SER A 93 -1.58 18.62 3.77
C SER A 93 -1.54 18.67 5.30
N GLU A 94 -2.50 18.03 5.98
CA GLU A 94 -2.55 17.94 7.44
C GLU A 94 -1.34 17.18 8.01
N CYS A 95 -0.93 16.07 7.38
CA CYS A 95 0.25 15.30 7.79
C CYS A 95 1.54 16.13 7.70
N TYR A 96 1.78 16.81 6.58
CA TYR A 96 2.99 17.65 6.41
C TYR A 96 3.01 18.81 7.39
N LYS A 97 1.89 19.54 7.54
CA LYS A 97 1.77 20.64 8.50
C LYS A 97 1.95 20.17 9.94
N GLY A 98 1.43 19.00 10.28
CA GLY A 98 1.54 18.42 11.63
C GLY A 98 2.97 18.20 12.08
N VAL A 99 3.90 17.99 11.15
CA VAL A 99 5.35 17.83 11.42
C VAL A 99 6.18 19.09 11.07
N GLY A 100 5.50 20.21 10.82
CA GLY A 100 6.18 21.48 10.51
C GLY A 100 6.82 21.52 9.12
N ARG A 101 6.44 20.63 8.20
CA ARG A 101 6.92 20.65 6.81
C ARG A 101 6.02 21.51 5.91
N GLU A 102 6.63 22.14 4.93
CA GLU A 102 5.92 22.92 3.94
C GLU A 102 5.13 22.03 2.98
N VAL A 103 3.89 22.45 2.71
CA VAL A 103 3.03 21.82 1.71
C VAL A 103 3.30 22.45 0.35
N THR A 104 3.87 21.68 -0.55
CA THR A 104 4.21 22.15 -1.91
C THR A 104 3.13 21.70 -2.92
N MET A 105 3.19 22.27 -4.13
CA MET A 105 2.34 21.79 -5.22
C MET A 105 2.59 20.31 -5.55
N GLU A 106 3.82 19.84 -5.40
CA GLU A 106 4.18 18.43 -5.64
C GLU A 106 3.51 17.46 -4.66
N THR A 107 3.35 17.87 -3.39
CA THR A 107 2.71 17.02 -2.36
C THR A 107 1.19 16.97 -2.49
N THR A 108 0.59 17.91 -3.24
CA THR A 108 -0.86 18.02 -3.43
C THR A 108 -1.33 17.71 -4.85
N GLN A 109 -0.45 17.26 -5.74
CA GLN A 109 -0.83 16.82 -7.08
C GLN A 109 -1.20 15.34 -7.12
N SER A 110 -2.00 14.95 -8.10
CA SER A 110 -2.34 13.54 -8.37
C SER A 110 -1.11 12.66 -8.64
N SER A 111 -0.02 13.25 -9.14
CA SER A 111 1.26 12.60 -9.36
C SER A 111 1.98 12.19 -8.07
N TRP A 112 1.64 12.77 -6.91
CA TRP A 112 2.24 12.40 -5.63
C TRP A 112 2.10 10.91 -5.36
N ARG A 113 0.88 10.39 -5.47
CA ARG A 113 0.61 8.96 -5.29
C ARG A 113 1.23 8.10 -6.41
N ALA A 114 1.18 8.58 -7.65
CA ALA A 114 1.74 7.85 -8.79
C ALA A 114 3.24 7.56 -8.61
N ARG A 115 4.01 8.53 -8.11
CA ARG A 115 5.44 8.36 -7.83
C ARG A 115 5.72 7.27 -6.79
N HIS A 116 4.91 7.18 -5.73
CA HIS A 116 5.03 6.08 -4.76
C HIS A 116 4.75 4.73 -5.41
N LEU A 117 3.70 4.63 -6.24
CA LEU A 117 3.34 3.39 -6.92
C LEU A 117 4.39 2.94 -7.95
N ASP A 118 5.08 3.89 -8.60
CA ASP A 118 6.20 3.59 -9.48
C ASP A 118 7.38 2.96 -8.70
N GLU A 119 7.72 3.53 -7.53
CA GLU A 119 8.76 2.98 -6.65
C GLU A 119 8.34 1.62 -6.06
N ILE A 120 7.11 1.46 -5.61
CA ILE A 120 6.59 0.17 -5.13
C ILE A 120 6.71 -0.90 -6.21
N ALA A 121 6.39 -0.56 -7.46
CA ALA A 121 6.53 -1.48 -8.57
C ALA A 121 7.99 -1.88 -8.83
N ARG A 122 8.93 -0.95 -8.68
CA ARG A 122 10.36 -1.20 -8.83
C ARG A 122 10.91 -2.10 -7.72
N ILE A 123 10.55 -1.80 -6.47
CA ILE A 123 11.12 -2.42 -5.27
C ILE A 123 10.61 -3.85 -5.03
N LEU A 124 9.35 -4.14 -5.40
CA LEU A 124 8.79 -5.46 -5.17
C LEU A 124 9.45 -6.50 -6.07
N LYS A 125 9.82 -7.64 -5.48
CA LYS A 125 10.31 -8.81 -6.20
C LYS A 125 9.25 -9.34 -7.18
N PRO A 126 9.64 -10.09 -8.23
CA PRO A 126 8.69 -10.91 -8.99
C PRO A 126 7.87 -11.79 -8.02
N ASN A 127 6.56 -11.84 -8.22
CA ASN A 127 5.58 -12.44 -7.31
C ASN A 127 5.43 -11.74 -5.94
N GLY A 128 6.11 -10.63 -5.70
CA GLY A 128 5.90 -9.78 -4.52
C GLY A 128 4.48 -9.20 -4.47
N VAL A 129 4.03 -8.86 -3.28
CA VAL A 129 2.65 -8.44 -3.02
C VAL A 129 2.58 -7.00 -2.58
N ALA A 130 1.68 -6.23 -3.20
CA ALA A 130 1.28 -4.91 -2.74
C ALA A 130 -0.09 -4.98 -2.05
N LEU A 131 -0.16 -4.49 -0.81
CA LEU A 131 -1.40 -4.28 -0.07
C LEU A 131 -1.69 -2.79 -0.07
N CYS A 132 -2.72 -2.35 -0.80
CA CYS A 132 -3.06 -0.93 -0.90
C CYS A 132 -4.41 -0.64 -0.24
N PHE A 133 -4.47 0.47 0.50
CA PHE A 133 -5.65 0.91 1.24
C PHE A 133 -6.06 2.32 0.80
N GLY A 134 -7.35 2.61 0.84
CA GLY A 134 -7.88 3.93 0.47
C GLY A 134 -9.38 3.95 0.30
N TRP A 135 -9.90 5.12 -0.10
CA TRP A 135 -11.33 5.29 -0.42
C TRP A 135 -11.67 4.91 -1.86
N ASN A 136 -10.67 4.71 -2.70
CA ASN A 136 -10.82 4.32 -4.09
C ASN A 136 -10.04 3.03 -4.35
N ARG A 137 -10.39 2.31 -5.43
CA ARG A 137 -9.62 1.15 -5.90
C ARG A 137 -8.30 1.61 -6.52
N ASN A 138 -7.34 1.92 -5.68
CA ASN A 138 -6.06 2.50 -6.04
C ASN A 138 -4.91 1.53 -5.80
N GLY A 139 -4.90 0.40 -6.49
CA GLY A 139 -3.76 -0.49 -6.50
C GLY A 139 -2.60 0.02 -7.35
N VAL A 140 -1.52 -0.75 -7.43
CA VAL A 140 -0.34 -0.47 -8.25
C VAL A 140 -0.69 -0.50 -9.73
N GLY A 141 -1.46 -1.50 -10.14
CA GLY A 141 -2.12 -1.58 -11.44
C GLY A 141 -1.36 -2.35 -12.53
N LYS A 142 -2.12 -2.77 -13.55
CA LYS A 142 -1.60 -3.57 -14.66
C LYS A 142 -0.51 -2.86 -15.47
N THR A 143 -0.58 -1.56 -15.61
CA THR A 143 0.42 -0.76 -16.36
C THR A 143 1.80 -0.81 -15.73
N ARG A 144 1.87 -1.13 -14.41
CA ARG A 144 3.11 -1.34 -13.67
C ARG A 144 3.47 -2.83 -13.49
N GLY A 145 2.78 -3.73 -14.18
CA GLY A 145 3.06 -5.16 -14.14
C GLY A 145 2.41 -5.91 -12.98
N PHE A 146 1.29 -5.42 -12.44
CA PHE A 146 0.58 -6.07 -11.33
C PHE A 146 -0.74 -6.67 -11.74
N GLU A 147 -1.08 -7.80 -11.14
CA GLU A 147 -2.37 -8.46 -11.27
C GLU A 147 -3.13 -8.42 -9.95
N MET A 148 -4.40 -7.99 -10.03
CA MET A 148 -5.30 -7.97 -8.90
C MET A 148 -5.61 -9.41 -8.44
N GLN A 149 -5.42 -9.68 -7.15
CA GLN A 149 -5.72 -10.96 -6.53
C GLN A 149 -6.99 -10.90 -5.69
N GLU A 150 -7.15 -9.81 -4.92
CA GLU A 150 -8.28 -9.65 -4.01
C GLU A 150 -8.69 -8.18 -3.87
N VAL A 151 -9.99 -7.96 -3.70
CA VAL A 151 -10.59 -6.68 -3.31
C VAL A 151 -11.50 -6.92 -2.11
N LEU A 152 -11.20 -6.25 -1.00
CA LEU A 152 -12.05 -6.19 0.18
C LEU A 152 -12.61 -4.78 0.34
N ILE A 153 -13.93 -4.65 0.38
CA ILE A 153 -14.62 -3.40 0.72
C ILE A 153 -15.09 -3.49 2.17
N VAL A 154 -14.69 -2.50 2.98
CA VAL A 154 -15.12 -2.37 4.36
C VAL A 154 -15.97 -1.12 4.53
N PRO A 155 -17.31 -1.24 4.45
CA PRO A 155 -18.21 -0.15 4.74
C PRO A 155 -18.19 0.19 6.23
N HIS A 156 -18.23 1.50 6.51
CA HIS A 156 -18.23 2.03 7.88
C HIS A 156 -19.59 2.63 8.29
N GLY A 157 -20.52 2.69 7.36
CA GLY A 157 -21.86 3.23 7.58
C GLY A 157 -21.92 4.75 7.72
N GLY A 158 -23.14 5.29 7.74
CA GLY A 158 -23.39 6.72 7.86
C GLY A 158 -22.80 7.54 6.72
N SER A 159 -22.24 8.71 7.05
CA SER A 159 -21.58 9.62 6.10
C SER A 159 -20.08 9.36 5.93
N ARG A 160 -19.58 8.19 6.35
CA ARG A 160 -18.15 7.84 6.28
C ARG A 160 -17.86 7.10 4.99
N ASN A 161 -16.67 7.38 4.40
CA ASN A 161 -16.21 6.64 3.23
C ASN A 161 -15.87 5.20 3.60
N ASP A 162 -16.16 4.27 2.69
CA ASP A 162 -15.72 2.89 2.80
C ASP A 162 -14.19 2.79 2.67
N THR A 163 -13.58 1.86 3.39
CA THR A 163 -12.17 1.50 3.13
C THR A 163 -12.13 0.40 2.08
N ILE A 164 -11.40 0.65 1.00
CA ILE A 164 -11.15 -0.32 -0.06
C ILE A 164 -9.72 -0.82 0.08
N CYS A 165 -9.59 -2.13 0.27
CA CYS A 165 -8.31 -2.82 0.37
C CYS A 165 -8.10 -3.64 -0.89
N THR A 166 -6.93 -3.51 -1.51
CA THR A 166 -6.55 -4.30 -2.68
C THR A 166 -5.30 -5.11 -2.40
N VAL A 167 -5.28 -6.33 -2.88
CA VAL A 167 -4.12 -7.22 -2.90
C VAL A 167 -3.72 -7.41 -4.33
N GLU A 168 -2.53 -7.00 -4.70
CA GLU A 168 -1.99 -7.15 -6.05
C GLU A 168 -0.64 -7.86 -6.00
N ARG A 169 -0.37 -8.67 -7.02
CA ARG A 169 0.88 -9.41 -7.17
C ARG A 169 1.64 -8.90 -8.38
N LYS A 170 2.94 -8.63 -8.21
CA LYS A 170 3.84 -8.33 -9.34
C LYS A 170 3.96 -9.56 -10.23
N VAL A 171 3.71 -9.39 -11.52
CA VAL A 171 3.79 -10.48 -12.49
C VAL A 171 5.26 -10.76 -12.78
N ASP A 172 5.59 -12.05 -12.80
CA ASP A 172 6.89 -12.52 -13.27
C ASP A 172 6.90 -12.50 -14.81
N ILE A 173 7.70 -11.61 -15.38
CA ILE A 173 7.75 -11.41 -16.83
C ILE A 173 8.29 -12.65 -17.55
N GLU A 174 9.20 -13.39 -16.91
CA GLU A 174 9.80 -14.61 -17.49
C GLU A 174 8.76 -15.72 -17.71
N ARG A 175 7.70 -15.78 -16.89
CA ARG A 175 6.60 -16.75 -17.05
C ARG A 175 5.65 -16.42 -18.19
N LYS A 176 5.55 -15.14 -18.61
CA LYS A 176 4.64 -14.74 -19.70
C LYS A 176 5.18 -15.12 -21.08
N GLU A 177 6.48 -15.09 -21.29
CA GLU A 177 7.09 -15.47 -22.56
C GLU A 177 6.93 -16.96 -22.82
N ASN A 178 7.11 -17.80 -21.79
CA ASN A 178 6.96 -19.25 -21.92
C ASN A 178 5.50 -19.74 -22.09
N SER A 179 4.49 -18.93 -21.75
CA SER A 179 3.09 -19.30 -21.94
C SER A 179 2.53 -18.92 -23.33
N ASN A 180 3.21 -18.05 -24.07
CA ASN A 180 2.82 -17.66 -25.42
C ASN A 180 3.46 -18.55 -26.52
N ASP A 181 4.49 -19.35 -26.17
CA ASP A 181 5.16 -20.27 -27.10
C ASP A 181 4.48 -21.66 -27.19
N LEU A 182 3.40 -21.89 -26.43
CA LEU A 182 2.65 -23.15 -26.39
C LEU A 182 1.23 -23.06 -26.96
N GLY A 183 0.94 -22.01 -27.77
CA GLY A 183 -0.37 -21.78 -28.40
C GLY A 183 -0.35 -21.97 -29.92
#